data_5d1ff51eba22e45fe7085e63090e7421
#
_entry.id   5d1ff51eba22e45fe7085e63090e7421
#
_cell.length_a   1.000
_cell.length_b   1.000
_cell.length_c   1.000
_cell.angle_alpha   90.00
_cell.angle_beta   90.00
_cell.angle_gamma   90.00
#
_symmetry.space_group_name_H-M   'P 1'
#
loop_
_entity.id
_entity.type
_entity.pdbx_description
1 polymer ?
#
loop_
_entity_poly.entity_id
_entity_poly.type
_entity_poly.pdbx_seq_one_letter_code
_entity_poly.pdbx_strand_id
1 'polypeptide(L)'
;MLLIGCTAGAFTACSDGDDDQKPSCPITEYTVPSTAEIGGFYTVTGKGFEASAQLFLRNASGTETAAADQTVTAAGIECTVPSTLTAGVYTVVVKQNGSWDLGPVRLEAAQNPVSSVVLPAAIKLNKTLEIAGNGFTSASRIFLETADAAKTRTELTAVPSSTGISCTIPDGVAAGTYNVILKHNNIDWTLGENIPAAVYKRLTGISYAMSQTCDFSTVEGGVEAVKAILLEMVGNC
;
A
#
# COMPACT_ATOMS: atom_id res chain seq x y z
N MET A 1 -22.32 12.67 -5.90
CA MET A 1 -22.93 11.53 -5.21
C MET A 1 -23.71 10.74 -6.26
N LEU A 2 -23.04 9.79 -6.90
CA LEU A 2 -23.63 8.97 -7.96
C LEU A 2 -23.77 7.56 -7.40
N LEU A 3 -25.00 7.18 -7.05
CA LEU A 3 -25.35 5.81 -6.68
C LEU A 3 -25.35 4.96 -7.97
N ILE A 4 -24.29 4.15 -8.14
CA ILE A 4 -24.32 3.07 -9.14
C ILE A 4 -25.03 1.89 -8.48
N GLY A 5 -26.27 1.66 -8.90
CA GLY A 5 -27.05 0.52 -8.46
C GLY A 5 -26.42 -0.78 -8.96
N CYS A 6 -25.84 -1.58 -8.05
CA CYS A 6 -25.47 -2.95 -8.31
C CYS A 6 -26.75 -3.79 -8.49
N THR A 7 -27.07 -4.17 -9.71
CA THR A 7 -28.07 -5.23 -9.96
C THR A 7 -27.43 -6.57 -9.64
N ALA A 8 -27.79 -7.15 -8.51
CA ALA A 8 -27.46 -8.53 -8.18
C ALA A 8 -28.21 -9.46 -9.15
N GLY A 9 -27.50 -9.97 -10.15
CA GLY A 9 -27.99 -11.05 -10.98
C GLY A 9 -27.88 -12.37 -10.19
N ALA A 10 -28.97 -12.91 -9.74
CA ALA A 10 -29.03 -14.27 -9.24
C ALA A 10 -28.93 -15.21 -10.44
N PHE A 11 -27.78 -15.85 -10.63
CA PHE A 11 -27.64 -16.91 -11.61
C PHE A 11 -27.96 -18.24 -10.94
N THR A 12 -29.16 -18.73 -11.16
CA THR A 12 -29.50 -20.15 -11.02
C THR A 12 -29.23 -20.81 -12.35
N ALA A 13 -28.04 -21.36 -12.53
CA ALA A 13 -27.75 -22.19 -13.67
C ALA A 13 -26.90 -23.40 -13.24
N CYS A 14 -27.55 -24.34 -12.56
CA CYS A 14 -27.20 -25.74 -12.75
C CYS A 14 -27.91 -26.19 -14.02
N SER A 15 -27.20 -26.34 -15.13
CA SER A 15 -27.73 -26.95 -16.34
C SER A 15 -27.91 -28.45 -16.07
N ASP A 16 -29.17 -28.90 -15.94
CA ASP A 16 -29.51 -30.31 -16.00
C ASP A 16 -29.26 -30.81 -17.42
N GLY A 17 -28.11 -31.42 -17.63
CA GLY A 17 -27.85 -32.28 -18.78
C GLY A 17 -27.63 -33.69 -18.25
N ASP A 18 -28.55 -34.59 -18.61
CA ASP A 18 -28.45 -36.04 -18.37
C ASP A 18 -27.04 -36.55 -18.64
N ASP A 19 -26.28 -36.85 -17.58
CA ASP A 19 -25.29 -37.92 -17.63
C ASP A 19 -25.00 -38.42 -16.20
N ASP A 20 -24.97 -39.74 -16.05
CA ASP A 20 -24.89 -40.45 -14.79
C ASP A 20 -23.70 -40.00 -13.91
N GLN A 21 -24.02 -39.59 -12.67
CA GLN A 21 -23.10 -39.45 -11.52
C GLN A 21 -22.14 -38.24 -11.46
N LYS A 22 -22.44 -37.11 -12.04
CA LYS A 22 -21.71 -35.91 -11.63
C LYS A 22 -22.24 -35.45 -10.27
N PRO A 23 -21.38 -35.35 -9.23
CA PRO A 23 -21.83 -34.85 -7.92
C PRO A 23 -22.45 -33.47 -8.08
N SER A 24 -23.62 -33.25 -7.49
CA SER A 24 -24.25 -31.93 -7.47
C SER A 24 -23.44 -30.96 -6.65
N CYS A 25 -23.38 -29.70 -7.09
CA CYS A 25 -22.69 -28.65 -6.34
C CYS A 25 -23.31 -28.54 -4.92
N PRO A 26 -22.51 -28.70 -3.87
CA PRO A 26 -23.02 -28.62 -2.50
C PRO A 26 -23.32 -27.18 -2.08
N ILE A 27 -22.85 -26.17 -2.84
CA ILE A 27 -23.03 -24.77 -2.55
C ILE A 27 -24.31 -24.28 -3.23
N THR A 28 -25.20 -23.72 -2.44
CA THR A 28 -26.52 -23.26 -2.92
C THR A 28 -26.78 -21.82 -2.47
N GLU A 29 -27.73 -21.17 -3.13
CA GLU A 29 -28.16 -19.80 -2.81
C GLU A 29 -26.95 -18.84 -2.73
N TYR A 30 -25.96 -19.03 -3.60
CA TYR A 30 -24.75 -18.24 -3.56
C TYR A 30 -24.88 -16.93 -4.34
N THR A 31 -24.12 -15.93 -3.89
CA THR A 31 -23.96 -14.64 -4.56
C THR A 31 -22.49 -14.39 -4.79
N VAL A 32 -22.14 -14.17 -6.06
CA VAL A 32 -20.80 -13.80 -6.50
C VAL A 32 -20.86 -12.32 -6.92
N PRO A 33 -20.14 -11.41 -6.26
CA PRO A 33 -20.05 -10.02 -6.72
C PRO A 33 -19.47 -9.96 -8.14
N SER A 34 -20.07 -9.14 -8.99
CA SER A 34 -19.70 -9.05 -10.41
C SER A 34 -18.34 -8.36 -10.65
N THR A 35 -17.86 -7.57 -9.68
CA THR A 35 -16.58 -6.85 -9.73
C THR A 35 -15.82 -7.01 -8.42
N ALA A 36 -14.50 -6.95 -8.51
CA ALA A 36 -13.60 -6.91 -7.36
C ALA A 36 -12.34 -6.12 -7.73
N GLU A 37 -11.73 -5.47 -6.75
CA GLU A 37 -10.46 -4.77 -6.91
C GLU A 37 -9.29 -5.72 -6.62
N ILE A 38 -8.24 -5.68 -7.43
CA ILE A 38 -7.01 -6.42 -7.17
C ILE A 38 -6.41 -5.98 -5.84
N GLY A 39 -6.03 -6.93 -4.98
CA GLY A 39 -5.58 -6.66 -3.60
C GLY A 39 -6.70 -6.29 -2.64
N GLY A 40 -7.92 -6.10 -3.11
CA GLY A 40 -9.09 -5.74 -2.31
C GLY A 40 -9.73 -6.93 -1.62
N PHE A 41 -10.61 -6.62 -0.67
CA PHE A 41 -11.42 -7.61 0.03
C PHE A 41 -12.56 -8.11 -0.88
N TYR A 42 -12.83 -9.39 -0.84
CA TYR A 42 -13.83 -10.06 -1.67
C TYR A 42 -14.58 -11.12 -0.87
N THR A 43 -15.91 -11.11 -0.98
CA THR A 43 -16.75 -12.05 -0.25
C THR A 43 -17.71 -12.76 -1.21
N VAL A 44 -17.71 -14.08 -1.19
CA VAL A 44 -18.73 -14.93 -1.82
C VAL A 44 -19.63 -15.45 -0.72
N THR A 45 -20.93 -15.14 -0.79
CA THR A 45 -21.91 -15.60 0.19
C THR A 45 -22.73 -16.76 -0.35
N GLY A 46 -23.31 -17.57 0.52
CA GLY A 46 -24.16 -18.70 0.13
C GLY A 46 -24.31 -19.72 1.26
N LYS A 47 -24.90 -20.87 0.94
CA LYS A 47 -25.08 -22.00 1.86
C LYS A 47 -24.27 -23.20 1.42
N GLY A 48 -23.89 -24.06 2.36
CA GLY A 48 -23.20 -25.32 2.08
C GLY A 48 -21.69 -25.21 2.02
N PHE A 49 -21.09 -24.08 2.42
CA PHE A 49 -19.64 -23.97 2.56
C PHE A 49 -19.15 -24.77 3.77
N GLU A 50 -18.13 -25.58 3.57
CA GLU A 50 -17.43 -26.35 4.60
C GLU A 50 -16.11 -25.70 4.95
N ALA A 51 -15.58 -25.95 6.13
CA ALA A 51 -14.30 -25.38 6.57
C ALA A 51 -13.10 -25.72 5.65
N SER A 52 -13.22 -26.76 4.84
CA SER A 52 -12.23 -27.19 3.84
C SER A 52 -12.34 -26.44 2.50
N ALA A 53 -13.38 -25.63 2.31
CA ALA A 53 -13.58 -24.91 1.06
C ALA A 53 -12.45 -23.92 0.79
N GLN A 54 -12.04 -23.85 -0.48
CA GLN A 54 -11.05 -22.89 -0.94
C GLN A 54 -11.55 -22.18 -2.19
N LEU A 55 -11.37 -20.87 -2.24
CA LEU A 55 -11.74 -20.04 -3.37
C LEU A 55 -10.52 -19.80 -4.28
N PHE A 56 -10.73 -19.96 -5.57
CA PHE A 56 -9.76 -19.70 -6.63
C PHE A 56 -10.37 -18.75 -7.66
N LEU A 57 -9.50 -18.01 -8.32
CA LEU A 57 -9.82 -17.17 -9.47
C LEU A 57 -9.16 -17.79 -10.71
N ARG A 58 -9.98 -18.24 -11.65
CA ARG A 58 -9.53 -18.87 -12.89
C ARG A 58 -9.63 -17.89 -14.04
N ASN A 59 -8.51 -17.67 -14.73
CA ASN A 59 -8.45 -16.83 -15.91
C ASN A 59 -8.94 -17.54 -17.18
N ALA A 60 -9.02 -16.81 -18.31
CA ALA A 60 -9.47 -17.37 -19.59
C ALA A 60 -8.58 -18.47 -20.15
N SER A 61 -7.30 -18.58 -19.73
CA SER A 61 -6.40 -19.68 -20.12
C SER A 61 -6.54 -20.93 -19.26
N GLY A 62 -7.44 -20.92 -18.26
CA GLY A 62 -7.66 -22.02 -17.34
C GLY A 62 -6.72 -22.04 -16.13
N THR A 63 -5.84 -21.05 -15.98
CA THR A 63 -4.95 -20.96 -14.81
C THR A 63 -5.74 -20.50 -13.60
N GLU A 64 -5.65 -21.24 -12.50
CA GLU A 64 -6.29 -20.94 -11.23
C GLU A 64 -5.28 -20.36 -10.24
N THR A 65 -5.65 -19.28 -9.59
CA THR A 65 -4.88 -18.66 -8.50
C THR A 65 -5.74 -18.67 -7.24
N ALA A 66 -5.22 -19.23 -6.16
CA ALA A 66 -5.93 -19.21 -4.87
C ALA A 66 -6.09 -17.78 -4.37
N ALA A 67 -7.26 -17.43 -3.87
CA ALA A 67 -7.46 -16.18 -3.16
C ALA A 67 -6.61 -16.18 -1.88
N ALA A 68 -6.18 -14.99 -1.44
CA ALA A 68 -5.38 -14.83 -0.23
C ALA A 68 -6.27 -14.66 1.01
N ASP A 69 -5.70 -14.88 2.20
CA ASP A 69 -6.32 -14.59 3.50
C ASP A 69 -7.75 -15.10 3.64
N GLN A 70 -7.99 -16.35 3.21
CA GLN A 70 -9.34 -16.91 3.16
C GLN A 70 -9.86 -17.26 4.56
N THR A 71 -11.06 -16.79 4.85
CA THR A 71 -11.85 -17.18 6.04
C THR A 71 -13.16 -17.80 5.58
N VAL A 72 -13.37 -19.06 5.91
CA VAL A 72 -14.57 -19.81 5.54
C VAL A 72 -15.55 -19.85 6.71
N THR A 73 -16.79 -19.48 6.44
CA THR A 73 -17.91 -19.58 7.38
C THR A 73 -19.06 -20.36 6.72
N ALA A 74 -20.05 -20.77 7.50
CA ALA A 74 -21.27 -21.41 6.94
C ALA A 74 -22.06 -20.47 5.98
N ALA A 75 -21.81 -19.18 6.05
CA ALA A 75 -22.47 -18.15 5.22
C ALA A 75 -21.66 -17.74 3.98
N GLY A 76 -20.42 -18.20 3.83
CA GLY A 76 -19.60 -17.83 2.69
C GLY A 76 -18.09 -17.90 2.93
N ILE A 77 -17.35 -17.41 1.95
CA ILE A 77 -15.89 -17.26 1.99
C ILE A 77 -15.56 -15.78 1.88
N GLU A 78 -14.83 -15.28 2.85
CA GLU A 78 -14.19 -13.96 2.84
C GLU A 78 -12.72 -14.13 2.47
N CYS A 79 -12.20 -13.31 1.58
CA CYS A 79 -10.82 -13.42 1.12
C CYS A 79 -10.28 -12.10 0.57
N THR A 80 -9.01 -12.09 0.24
CA THR A 80 -8.34 -11.00 -0.49
C THR A 80 -8.05 -11.45 -1.92
N VAL A 81 -8.35 -10.61 -2.91
CA VAL A 81 -7.94 -10.84 -4.30
C VAL A 81 -6.42 -10.71 -4.39
N PRO A 82 -5.69 -11.72 -4.89
CA PRO A 82 -4.23 -11.65 -4.98
C PRO A 82 -3.74 -10.45 -5.79
N SER A 83 -2.79 -9.69 -5.24
CA SER A 83 -2.19 -8.52 -5.91
C SER A 83 -1.33 -8.89 -7.13
N THR A 84 -1.03 -10.17 -7.32
CA THR A 84 -0.29 -10.70 -8.49
C THR A 84 -1.17 -10.89 -9.73
N LEU A 85 -2.49 -10.80 -9.58
CA LEU A 85 -3.42 -10.90 -10.70
C LEU A 85 -3.46 -9.61 -11.52
N THR A 86 -3.91 -9.72 -12.76
CA THR A 86 -4.11 -8.58 -13.66
C THR A 86 -5.60 -8.29 -13.84
N ALA A 87 -5.94 -7.05 -14.19
CA ALA A 87 -7.32 -6.69 -14.49
C ALA A 87 -7.87 -7.54 -15.65
N GLY A 88 -9.10 -8.00 -15.53
CA GLY A 88 -9.73 -8.88 -16.52
C GLY A 88 -10.93 -9.64 -15.96
N VAL A 89 -11.48 -10.54 -16.77
CA VAL A 89 -12.59 -11.40 -16.36
C VAL A 89 -12.02 -12.75 -15.90
N TYR A 90 -12.46 -13.18 -14.73
CA TYR A 90 -12.12 -14.44 -14.10
C TYR A 90 -13.38 -15.23 -13.77
N THR A 91 -13.26 -16.52 -13.62
CA THR A 91 -14.30 -17.37 -13.04
C THR A 91 -13.96 -17.63 -11.58
N VAL A 92 -14.91 -17.39 -10.70
CA VAL A 92 -14.82 -17.79 -9.29
C VAL A 92 -15.04 -19.28 -9.18
N VAL A 93 -14.05 -19.97 -8.64
CA VAL A 93 -14.07 -21.43 -8.47
C VAL A 93 -13.93 -21.75 -7.00
N VAL A 94 -14.80 -22.59 -6.48
CA VAL A 94 -14.68 -23.12 -5.12
C VAL A 94 -14.33 -24.60 -5.17
N LYS A 95 -13.28 -24.99 -4.46
CA LYS A 95 -12.89 -26.39 -4.27
C LYS A 95 -13.34 -26.87 -2.90
N GLN A 96 -14.30 -27.78 -2.92
CA GLN A 96 -14.88 -28.41 -1.74
C GLN A 96 -15.48 -29.76 -2.20
N ASN A 97 -14.86 -30.87 -1.84
CA ASN A 97 -15.28 -32.20 -2.30
C ASN A 97 -15.49 -32.29 -3.84
N GLY A 98 -14.73 -31.47 -4.59
CA GLY A 98 -14.84 -31.24 -6.02
C GLY A 98 -14.43 -29.84 -6.41
N SER A 99 -14.66 -29.47 -7.66
CA SER A 99 -14.38 -28.12 -8.19
C SER A 99 -15.64 -27.55 -8.80
N TRP A 100 -16.07 -26.38 -8.34
CA TRP A 100 -17.36 -25.79 -8.65
C TRP A 100 -17.19 -24.36 -9.17
N ASP A 101 -17.64 -24.12 -10.40
CA ASP A 101 -17.65 -22.81 -11.01
C ASP A 101 -18.89 -22.04 -10.51
N LEU A 102 -18.68 -20.96 -9.75
CA LEU A 102 -19.78 -20.18 -9.19
C LEU A 102 -20.21 -19.03 -10.09
N GLY A 103 -19.36 -18.55 -10.98
CA GLY A 103 -19.68 -17.47 -11.90
C GLY A 103 -18.51 -16.52 -12.20
N PRO A 104 -18.74 -15.57 -13.12
CA PRO A 104 -17.72 -14.63 -13.50
C PRO A 104 -17.57 -13.50 -12.49
N VAL A 105 -16.34 -12.99 -12.35
CA VAL A 105 -16.01 -11.74 -11.67
C VAL A 105 -15.07 -10.93 -12.57
N ARG A 106 -15.29 -9.62 -12.65
CA ARG A 106 -14.38 -8.69 -13.30
C ARG A 106 -13.43 -8.12 -12.26
N LEU A 107 -12.14 -8.41 -12.41
CA LEU A 107 -11.10 -7.80 -11.60
C LEU A 107 -10.73 -6.43 -12.20
N GLU A 108 -10.73 -5.42 -11.36
CA GLU A 108 -10.31 -4.06 -11.70
C GLU A 108 -8.94 -3.77 -11.10
N ALA A 109 -8.16 -2.92 -11.79
CA ALA A 109 -6.88 -2.50 -11.27
C ALA A 109 -7.07 -1.75 -9.96
N ALA A 110 -6.18 -2.03 -9.00
CA ALA A 110 -6.17 -1.31 -7.75
C ALA A 110 -6.04 0.20 -7.97
N GLN A 111 -6.84 0.96 -7.23
CA GLN A 111 -6.77 2.41 -7.22
C GLN A 111 -5.85 2.88 -6.08
N ASN A 112 -5.04 3.91 -6.32
CA ASN A 112 -4.27 4.50 -5.24
C ASN A 112 -5.25 5.09 -4.20
N PRO A 113 -5.25 4.58 -2.95
CA PRO A 113 -6.22 5.01 -1.94
C PRO A 113 -6.01 6.45 -1.47
N VAL A 114 -4.81 7.02 -1.75
CA VAL A 114 -4.46 8.36 -1.30
C VAL A 114 -4.30 9.33 -2.46
N SER A 115 -4.60 10.58 -2.21
CA SER A 115 -4.51 11.66 -3.19
C SER A 115 -3.93 12.93 -2.59
N SER A 116 -3.48 13.85 -3.44
CA SER A 116 -2.91 15.14 -3.03
C SER A 116 -1.74 14.98 -2.03
N VAL A 117 -0.93 13.95 -2.23
CA VAL A 117 0.19 13.64 -1.33
C VAL A 117 1.28 14.69 -1.47
N VAL A 118 1.69 15.25 -0.33
CA VAL A 118 2.82 16.17 -0.22
C VAL A 118 3.81 15.63 0.80
N LEU A 119 5.02 15.37 0.34
CA LEU A 119 6.14 14.92 1.16
C LEU A 119 7.09 16.08 1.44
N PRO A 120 7.81 16.07 2.57
CA PRO A 120 8.89 17.02 2.80
C PRO A 120 10.04 16.80 1.81
N ALA A 121 10.75 17.85 1.45
CA ALA A 121 11.92 17.77 0.58
C ALA A 121 13.08 16.93 1.17
N ALA A 122 13.10 16.76 2.49
CA ALA A 122 14.06 15.92 3.21
C ALA A 122 13.45 15.32 4.47
N ILE A 123 13.82 14.10 4.80
CA ILE A 123 13.38 13.37 5.99
C ILE A 123 14.33 13.67 7.14
N LYS A 124 13.78 14.11 8.26
CA LYS A 124 14.53 14.36 9.50
C LYS A 124 14.41 13.13 10.39
N LEU A 125 15.46 12.30 10.43
CA LEU A 125 15.46 11.01 11.11
C LEU A 125 15.18 11.08 12.63
N ASN A 126 15.43 12.21 13.26
CA ASN A 126 15.15 12.44 14.68
C ASN A 126 13.84 13.20 14.93
N LYS A 127 12.95 13.21 13.97
CA LYS A 127 11.65 13.89 14.01
C LYS A 127 10.58 12.98 13.40
N THR A 128 9.33 13.31 13.67
CA THR A 128 8.18 12.71 13.00
C THR A 128 8.18 13.11 11.52
N LEU A 129 7.94 12.15 10.64
CA LEU A 129 7.69 12.39 9.22
C LEU A 129 6.21 12.68 9.03
N GLU A 130 5.90 13.90 8.64
CA GLU A 130 4.54 14.33 8.32
C GLU A 130 4.33 14.23 6.80
N ILE A 131 3.31 13.51 6.39
CA ILE A 131 2.90 13.35 4.99
C ILE A 131 1.49 13.92 4.87
N ALA A 132 1.35 15.05 4.19
CA ALA A 132 0.03 15.60 3.91
C ALA A 132 -0.65 14.86 2.77
N GLY A 133 -1.98 14.80 2.78
CA GLY A 133 -2.77 14.15 1.73
C GLY A 133 -4.12 13.65 2.25
N ASN A 134 -4.93 13.13 1.35
CA ASN A 134 -6.24 12.59 1.68
C ASN A 134 -6.29 11.09 1.46
N GLY A 135 -7.17 10.38 2.19
CA GLY A 135 -7.43 8.96 2.00
C GLY A 135 -6.57 8.02 2.86
N PHE A 136 -5.68 8.54 3.71
CA PHE A 136 -4.97 7.71 4.69
C PHE A 136 -5.93 7.16 5.74
N THR A 137 -5.80 5.88 6.06
CA THR A 137 -6.62 5.15 7.02
C THR A 137 -5.76 4.35 7.99
N SER A 138 -6.37 3.71 8.98
CA SER A 138 -5.66 2.80 9.89
C SER A 138 -5.06 1.57 9.20
N ALA A 139 -5.48 1.26 7.97
CA ALA A 139 -4.91 0.21 7.14
C ALA A 139 -3.68 0.69 6.33
N SER A 140 -3.38 1.99 6.32
CA SER A 140 -2.23 2.55 5.63
C SER A 140 -0.95 2.28 6.41
N ARG A 141 -0.02 1.55 5.82
CA ARG A 141 1.31 1.26 6.40
C ARG A 141 2.36 1.98 5.58
N ILE A 142 3.22 2.74 6.23
CA ILE A 142 4.27 3.54 5.60
C ILE A 142 5.63 2.90 5.84
N PHE A 143 6.43 2.82 4.78
CA PHE A 143 7.78 2.29 4.82
C PHE A 143 8.78 3.30 4.25
N LEU A 144 9.96 3.33 4.83
CA LEU A 144 11.16 3.87 4.18
C LEU A 144 11.89 2.71 3.50
N GLU A 145 12.04 2.79 2.20
CA GLU A 145 12.80 1.83 1.40
C GLU A 145 14.09 2.49 0.93
N THR A 146 15.25 1.87 1.18
CA THR A 146 16.52 2.42 0.68
C THR A 146 16.49 2.52 -0.85
N ALA A 147 17.01 3.63 -1.39
CA ALA A 147 17.03 3.86 -2.84
C ALA A 147 18.10 3.03 -3.57
N ASP A 148 18.95 2.32 -2.84
CA ASP A 148 19.99 1.43 -3.39
C ASP A 148 19.38 0.11 -3.94
N ALA A 149 20.26 -0.73 -4.52
CA ALA A 149 19.85 -2.01 -5.09
C ALA A 149 19.32 -3.02 -4.05
N ALA A 150 19.65 -2.84 -2.76
CA ALA A 150 19.20 -3.74 -1.69
C ALA A 150 17.74 -3.53 -1.33
N LYS A 151 17.18 -2.33 -1.58
CA LYS A 151 15.77 -1.97 -1.30
C LYS A 151 15.31 -2.42 0.09
N THR A 152 16.15 -2.19 1.09
CA THR A 152 15.82 -2.53 2.47
C THR A 152 14.69 -1.64 2.97
N ARG A 153 13.68 -2.26 3.58
CA ARG A 153 12.48 -1.56 4.07
C ARG A 153 12.46 -1.47 5.59
N THR A 154 12.11 -0.31 6.07
CA THR A 154 11.82 -0.05 7.49
C THR A 154 10.40 0.45 7.60
N GLU A 155 9.56 -0.25 8.36
CA GLU A 155 8.19 0.19 8.64
C GLU A 155 8.19 1.30 9.68
N LEU A 156 7.36 2.32 9.45
CA LEU A 156 7.15 3.43 10.35
C LEU A 156 5.88 3.22 11.17
N THR A 157 5.89 3.64 12.43
CA THR A 157 4.65 3.70 13.21
C THR A 157 3.85 4.90 12.73
N ALA A 158 2.71 4.64 12.10
CA ALA A 158 1.92 5.64 11.39
C ALA A 158 0.58 5.90 12.09
N VAL A 159 0.20 7.17 12.21
CA VAL A 159 -1.07 7.63 12.77
C VAL A 159 -1.77 8.51 11.73
N PRO A 160 -2.85 8.04 11.11
CA PRO A 160 -3.60 8.81 10.13
C PRO A 160 -4.42 9.93 10.77
N SER A 161 -4.64 10.99 10.00
CA SER A 161 -5.52 12.11 10.33
C SER A 161 -6.38 12.49 9.11
N SER A 162 -7.27 13.45 9.24
CA SER A 162 -8.10 13.93 8.13
C SER A 162 -7.31 14.67 7.04
N THR A 163 -6.07 15.10 7.32
CA THR A 163 -5.25 15.92 6.41
C THR A 163 -3.93 15.25 6.03
N GLY A 164 -3.70 14.01 6.48
CA GLY A 164 -2.47 13.30 6.18
C GLY A 164 -2.18 12.16 7.14
N ILE A 165 -0.91 11.80 7.24
CA ILE A 165 -0.43 10.75 8.14
C ILE A 165 0.88 11.19 8.81
N SER A 166 0.96 10.99 10.12
CA SER A 166 2.12 11.28 10.94
C SER A 166 2.87 9.99 11.24
N CYS A 167 4.14 9.91 10.91
CA CYS A 167 4.93 8.69 10.99
C CYS A 167 6.12 8.85 11.93
N THR A 168 6.19 7.99 12.94
CA THR A 168 7.37 7.92 13.81
C THR A 168 8.42 7.03 13.15
N ILE A 169 9.62 7.59 12.97
CA ILE A 169 10.76 6.87 12.41
C ILE A 169 11.45 6.13 13.56
N PRO A 170 11.64 4.81 13.48
CA PRO A 170 12.34 4.06 14.52
C PRO A 170 13.83 4.45 14.61
N ASP A 171 14.37 4.28 15.80
CA ASP A 171 15.81 4.46 16.02
C ASP A 171 16.64 3.50 15.16
N GLY A 172 17.83 3.94 14.75
CA GLY A 172 18.75 3.11 13.97
C GLY A 172 18.59 3.22 12.45
N VAL A 173 17.60 3.97 11.95
CA VAL A 173 17.53 4.30 10.50
C VAL A 173 18.74 5.18 10.16
N ALA A 174 19.58 4.70 9.22
CA ALA A 174 20.79 5.40 8.82
C ALA A 174 20.50 6.65 7.97
N ALA A 175 21.42 7.60 7.95
CA ALA A 175 21.36 8.68 6.98
C ALA A 175 21.57 8.11 5.55
N GLY A 176 20.81 8.63 4.58
CA GLY A 176 20.84 8.10 3.22
C GLY A 176 19.72 8.67 2.36
N THR A 177 19.41 7.98 1.29
CA THR A 177 18.34 8.32 0.36
C THR A 177 17.28 7.22 0.40
N TYR A 178 16.04 7.61 0.50
CA TYR A 178 14.91 6.69 0.68
C TYR A 178 13.77 6.99 -0.29
N ASN A 179 13.05 5.93 -0.65
CA ASN A 179 11.71 6.01 -1.21
C ASN A 179 10.70 5.89 -0.06
N VAL A 180 9.62 6.64 -0.15
CA VAL A 180 8.48 6.52 0.79
C VAL A 180 7.42 5.67 0.13
N ILE A 181 7.14 4.52 0.72
CA ILE A 181 6.20 3.54 0.20
C ILE A 181 4.99 3.46 1.11
N LEU A 182 3.80 3.60 0.55
CA LEU A 182 2.54 3.25 1.19
C LEU A 182 2.19 1.82 0.82
N LYS A 183 1.95 0.96 1.79
CA LYS A 183 1.31 -0.33 1.59
C LYS A 183 -0.15 -0.26 2.04
N HIS A 184 -1.06 -0.58 1.14
CA HIS A 184 -2.48 -0.63 1.39
C HIS A 184 -3.09 -1.82 0.64
N ASN A 185 -3.89 -2.65 1.31
CA ASN A 185 -4.48 -3.87 0.73
C ASN A 185 -3.45 -4.76 0.00
N ASN A 186 -2.29 -4.97 0.62
CA ASN A 186 -1.15 -5.74 0.07
C ASN A 186 -0.56 -5.20 -1.24
N ILE A 187 -0.90 -3.99 -1.65
CA ILE A 187 -0.32 -3.29 -2.79
C ILE A 187 0.58 -2.17 -2.30
N ASP A 188 1.72 -2.03 -2.96
CA ASP A 188 2.70 -0.99 -2.67
C ASP A 188 2.51 0.19 -3.63
N TRP A 189 2.44 1.39 -3.06
CA TRP A 189 2.34 2.66 -3.79
C TRP A 189 3.53 3.53 -3.44
N THR A 190 4.32 3.93 -4.43
CA THR A 190 5.41 4.88 -4.21
C THR A 190 4.84 6.28 -4.06
N LEU A 191 4.97 6.85 -2.87
CA LEU A 191 4.54 8.22 -2.58
C LEU A 191 5.62 9.25 -2.95
N GLY A 192 6.88 8.88 -2.87
CA GLY A 192 8.02 9.70 -3.26
C GLY A 192 9.29 8.90 -3.37
N GLU A 193 10.19 9.35 -4.24
CA GLU A 193 11.44 8.66 -4.54
C GLU A 193 12.66 9.54 -4.24
N ASN A 194 13.75 8.88 -3.89
CA ASN A 194 15.06 9.51 -3.71
C ASN A 194 15.08 10.70 -2.73
N ILE A 195 14.30 10.60 -1.65
CA ILE A 195 14.22 11.66 -0.63
C ILE A 195 15.42 11.53 0.32
N PRO A 196 16.22 12.58 0.49
CA PRO A 196 17.37 12.55 1.41
C PRO A 196 16.87 12.47 2.86
N ALA A 197 17.54 11.66 3.66
CA ALA A 197 17.26 11.49 5.08
C ALA A 197 18.52 11.67 5.91
N ALA A 198 18.43 12.52 6.93
CA ALA A 198 19.57 12.80 7.82
C ALA A 198 19.09 13.18 9.23
N VAL A 199 19.95 13.04 10.21
CA VAL A 199 19.75 13.57 11.54
C VAL A 199 20.01 15.08 11.53
N TYR A 200 18.95 15.85 11.69
CA TYR A 200 19.06 17.32 11.80
C TYR A 200 19.29 17.71 13.25
N LYS A 201 20.50 18.15 13.56
CA LYS A 201 20.81 18.76 14.85
C LYS A 201 20.50 20.26 14.78
N ARG A 202 19.73 20.78 15.71
CA ARG A 202 19.60 22.20 15.89
C ARG A 202 20.91 22.69 16.50
N LEU A 203 21.61 23.55 15.79
CA LEU A 203 22.77 24.24 16.35
C LEU A 203 22.27 25.23 17.43
N THR A 204 22.41 24.85 18.69
CA THR A 204 22.13 25.73 19.83
C THR A 204 23.44 26.13 20.44
N GLY A 205 23.76 27.39 20.37
CA GLY A 205 24.97 27.96 21.01
C GLY A 205 26.24 27.68 20.24
N ILE A 206 26.42 28.28 19.06
CA ILE A 206 27.69 28.32 18.37
C ILE A 206 28.54 29.43 19.07
N SER A 207 29.52 29.03 19.87
CA SER A 207 30.60 29.91 20.24
C SER A 207 31.65 29.84 19.12
N TYR A 208 31.60 30.80 18.21
CA TYR A 208 32.57 30.90 17.14
C TYR A 208 33.69 31.86 17.53
N ALA A 209 34.89 31.37 17.68
CA ALA A 209 36.11 32.22 17.76
C ALA A 209 36.63 32.38 16.33
N MET A 210 36.46 33.56 15.76
CA MET A 210 37.04 33.86 14.44
C MET A 210 38.57 33.84 14.55
N SER A 211 39.18 33.00 13.73
CA SER A 211 40.65 32.92 13.64
C SER A 211 41.24 34.03 12.75
N GLN A 212 40.38 34.79 12.07
CA GLN A 212 40.79 35.86 11.17
C GLN A 212 40.06 37.17 11.47
N THR A 213 40.70 38.28 11.27
CA THR A 213 40.10 39.62 11.33
C THR A 213 39.35 39.83 10.03
N CYS A 214 38.00 39.84 10.11
CA CYS A 214 37.16 40.13 8.95
C CYS A 214 36.91 41.63 8.83
N ASP A 215 37.03 42.19 7.64
CA ASP A 215 36.70 43.58 7.35
C ASP A 215 35.22 43.68 6.95
N PHE A 216 34.42 44.32 7.80
CA PHE A 216 32.99 44.59 7.55
C PHE A 216 32.78 46.07 7.15
N SER A 217 33.84 46.84 6.87
CA SER A 217 33.72 48.27 6.57
C SER A 217 33.13 48.55 5.19
N THR A 218 33.17 47.58 4.31
CA THR A 218 32.54 47.65 2.97
C THR A 218 31.54 46.54 2.77
N VAL A 219 30.57 46.72 1.83
CA VAL A 219 29.60 45.66 1.48
C VAL A 219 30.33 44.43 0.93
N GLU A 220 31.36 44.65 0.17
CA GLU A 220 32.19 43.56 -0.44
C GLU A 220 32.99 42.82 0.63
N GLY A 221 33.63 43.50 1.56
CA GLY A 221 34.31 42.90 2.71
C GLY A 221 33.36 42.14 3.63
N GLY A 222 32.15 42.64 3.83
CA GLY A 222 31.12 41.95 4.60
C GLY A 222 30.65 40.64 3.94
N VAL A 223 30.49 40.62 2.62
CA VAL A 223 30.10 39.41 1.88
C VAL A 223 31.20 38.36 1.96
N GLU A 224 32.46 38.73 1.76
CA GLU A 224 33.60 37.78 1.83
C GLU A 224 33.80 37.27 3.26
N ALA A 225 33.58 38.10 4.29
CA ALA A 225 33.61 37.70 5.69
C ALA A 225 32.58 36.65 6.02
N VAL A 226 31.32 36.86 5.59
CA VAL A 226 30.22 35.86 5.76
C VAL A 226 30.53 34.57 5.02
N LYS A 227 31.06 34.66 3.81
CA LYS A 227 31.47 33.50 3.01
C LYS A 227 32.60 32.71 3.68
N ALA A 228 33.62 33.39 4.22
CA ALA A 228 34.68 32.74 4.96
C ALA A 228 34.20 32.02 6.23
N ILE A 229 33.28 32.65 6.98
CA ILE A 229 32.66 32.04 8.16
C ILE A 229 31.87 30.80 7.78
N LEU A 230 31.06 30.85 6.70
CA LEU A 230 30.29 29.70 6.21
C LEU A 230 31.18 28.55 5.76
N LEU A 231 32.29 28.84 5.06
CA LEU A 231 33.24 27.83 4.61
C LEU A 231 33.93 27.14 5.79
N GLU A 232 34.33 27.90 6.81
CA GLU A 232 34.95 27.36 8.00
C GLU A 232 33.99 26.53 8.84
N MET A 233 32.72 26.94 8.92
CA MET A 233 31.66 26.16 9.59
C MET A 233 31.40 24.83 8.87
N VAL A 234 31.42 24.80 7.54
CA VAL A 234 31.22 23.58 6.75
C VAL A 234 32.45 22.67 6.82
N GLY A 235 33.65 23.23 6.90
CA GLY A 235 34.88 22.45 6.99
C GLY A 235 35.13 21.78 8.35
N ASN A 236 34.38 22.19 9.39
CA ASN A 236 34.49 21.65 10.76
C ASN A 236 33.25 20.80 11.16
N CYS A 237 32.36 20.48 10.25
CA CYS A 237 31.30 19.49 10.38
C CYS A 237 31.66 18.20 9.69
#